data_4fb310a7cc866c70aa136a78cf0cbe5f
#
_entry.id   4fb310a7cc866c70aa136a78cf0cbe5f
#
_cell.length_a   1.000
_cell.length_b   1.000
_cell.length_c   1.000
_cell.angle_alpha   90.00
_cell.angle_beta   90.00
_cell.angle_gamma   90.00
#
_symmetry.space_group_name_H-M   'P 1'
#
loop_
_entity.id
_entity.type
_entity.pdbx_description
1 polymer ?
#
loop_
_entity_poly.entity_id
_entity_poly.type
_entity_poly.pdbx_seq_one_letter_code
_entity_poly.pdbx_strand_id
1 'polypeptide(L)'
;HDANKTFADMAKKYADKNVVFLAINSGAAGKQGAGLERNKKAVTDHGIAYPVLLDESGTVGKAYNAKRTPEMFIIGTDGKIAYMGAIDDDPSAGTLGKTNYVVRALDEILAGKPVSKARTDAYGCTVKY
;
A
#
# COMPACT_ATOMS: atom_id res chain seq x y z
N HIS A 1 -7.57 1.25 12.59
CA HIS A 1 -7.23 1.88 11.30
C HIS A 1 -7.91 1.11 10.17
N ASP A 2 -8.85 1.75 9.52
CA ASP A 2 -9.52 1.15 8.37
C ASP A 2 -8.70 1.42 7.10
N ALA A 3 -7.64 0.65 6.93
CA ALA A 3 -6.73 0.78 5.81
C ALA A 3 -7.45 0.56 4.47
N ASN A 4 -8.43 -0.33 4.42
CA ASN A 4 -9.16 -0.61 3.18
C ASN A 4 -9.95 0.61 2.70
N LYS A 5 -10.61 1.32 3.62
CA LYS A 5 -11.32 2.56 3.28
C LYS A 5 -10.35 3.66 2.86
N THR A 6 -9.25 3.81 3.58
CA THR A 6 -8.21 4.79 3.26
C THR A 6 -7.65 4.55 1.86
N PHE A 7 -7.33 3.30 1.52
CA PHE A 7 -6.82 2.95 0.19
C PHE A 7 -7.85 3.17 -0.91
N ALA A 8 -9.11 2.83 -0.66
CA ALA A 8 -10.18 3.05 -1.64
C ALA A 8 -10.38 4.55 -1.91
N ASP A 9 -10.35 5.37 -0.88
CA ASP A 9 -10.48 6.83 -1.01
C ASP A 9 -9.29 7.43 -1.78
N MET A 10 -8.07 6.95 -1.49
CA MET A 10 -6.87 7.37 -2.23
C MET A 10 -6.94 6.98 -3.70
N ALA A 11 -7.36 5.75 -4.00
CA ALA A 11 -7.50 5.28 -5.38
C ALA A 11 -8.49 6.15 -6.16
N LYS A 12 -9.61 6.52 -5.55
CA LYS A 12 -10.58 7.45 -6.17
C LYS A 12 -10.00 8.84 -6.40
N LYS A 13 -9.28 9.37 -5.43
CA LYS A 13 -8.68 10.71 -5.51
C LYS A 13 -7.73 10.83 -6.69
N TYR A 14 -6.99 9.78 -7.00
CA TYR A 14 -5.95 9.81 -8.05
C TYR A 14 -6.35 9.07 -9.33
N ALA A 15 -7.59 8.62 -9.45
CA ALA A 15 -8.05 7.81 -10.58
C ALA A 15 -7.86 8.48 -11.95
N ASP A 16 -8.00 9.81 -12.01
CA ASP A 16 -7.87 10.63 -13.23
C ASP A 16 -6.51 11.34 -13.35
N LYS A 17 -5.52 10.95 -12.52
CA LYS A 17 -4.21 11.65 -12.43
C LYS A 17 -3.04 10.78 -12.87
N ASN A 18 -3.29 9.74 -13.66
CA ASN A 18 -2.27 8.79 -14.15
C ASN A 18 -1.50 8.08 -13.02
N VAL A 19 -2.16 7.87 -11.88
CA VAL A 19 -1.62 7.10 -10.77
C VAL A 19 -2.30 5.74 -10.75
N VAL A 20 -1.52 4.66 -10.82
CA VAL A 20 -2.02 3.29 -10.78
C VAL A 20 -1.81 2.73 -9.38
N PHE A 21 -2.87 2.19 -8.78
CA PHE A 21 -2.82 1.53 -7.48
C PHE A 21 -2.80 0.01 -7.67
N LEU A 22 -1.88 -0.65 -6.98
CA LEU A 22 -1.80 -2.11 -6.92
C LEU A 22 -1.63 -2.54 -5.48
N ALA A 23 -2.33 -3.57 -5.07
CA ALA A 23 -2.08 -4.24 -3.80
C ALA A 23 -1.43 -5.60 -4.08
N ILE A 24 -0.40 -5.93 -3.31
CA ILE A 24 0.30 -7.21 -3.43
C ILE A 24 0.21 -7.92 -2.09
N ASN A 25 -0.37 -9.11 -2.10
CA ASN A 25 -0.50 -9.94 -0.90
C ASN A 25 0.54 -11.06 -0.96
N SER A 26 1.57 -10.93 -0.13
CA SER A 26 2.68 -11.89 -0.02
C SER A 26 2.52 -12.91 1.10
N GLY A 27 1.29 -13.10 1.59
CA GLY A 27 1.00 -14.14 2.57
C GLY A 27 1.20 -15.54 1.99
N ALA A 28 2.00 -16.36 2.66
CA ALA A 28 2.23 -17.75 2.22
C ALA A 28 0.94 -18.57 2.32
N ALA A 29 0.84 -19.61 1.49
CA ALA A 29 -0.30 -20.50 1.50
C ALA A 29 -0.57 -21.03 2.92
N GLY A 30 -1.82 -20.99 3.37
CA GLY A 30 -2.22 -21.40 4.72
C GLY A 30 -1.91 -20.39 5.82
N LYS A 31 -1.30 -19.25 5.51
CA LYS A 31 -1.01 -18.19 6.48
C LYS A 31 -2.12 -17.13 6.47
N GLN A 32 -2.04 -16.21 7.45
CA GLN A 32 -3.01 -15.12 7.58
C GLN A 32 -3.10 -14.30 6.28
N GLY A 33 -4.31 -14.08 5.81
CA GLY A 33 -4.57 -13.29 4.60
C GLY A 33 -4.42 -14.05 3.28
N ALA A 34 -3.90 -15.28 3.30
CA ALA A 34 -3.67 -16.05 2.09
C ALA A 34 -4.97 -16.61 1.49
N GLY A 35 -4.91 -16.96 0.20
CA GLY A 35 -5.97 -17.66 -0.50
C GLY A 35 -6.75 -16.80 -1.48
N LEU A 36 -7.00 -17.33 -2.67
CA LEU A 36 -7.69 -16.63 -3.75
C LEU A 36 -9.11 -16.23 -3.35
N GLU A 37 -9.87 -17.16 -2.78
CA GLU A 37 -11.26 -16.91 -2.41
C GLU A 37 -11.39 -15.85 -1.32
N ARG A 38 -10.54 -15.90 -0.31
CA ARG A 38 -10.50 -14.89 0.74
C ARG A 38 -10.21 -13.50 0.17
N ASN A 39 -9.26 -13.40 -0.75
CA ASN A 39 -8.90 -12.13 -1.36
C ASN A 39 -9.99 -11.61 -2.30
N LYS A 40 -10.65 -12.48 -3.05
CA LYS A 40 -11.82 -12.12 -3.85
C LYS A 40 -12.96 -11.59 -2.98
N LYS A 41 -13.22 -12.23 -1.86
CA LYS A 41 -14.24 -11.78 -0.91
C LYS A 41 -13.88 -10.42 -0.32
N ALA A 42 -12.65 -10.19 0.04
CA ALA A 42 -12.19 -8.90 0.56
C ALA A 42 -12.37 -7.79 -0.47
N VAL A 43 -12.06 -8.03 -1.73
CA VAL A 43 -12.29 -7.07 -2.82
C VAL A 43 -13.76 -6.68 -2.91
N THR A 44 -14.66 -7.65 -2.85
CA THR A 44 -16.10 -7.41 -2.88
C THR A 44 -16.59 -6.69 -1.62
N ASP A 45 -16.22 -7.19 -0.45
CA ASP A 45 -16.72 -6.68 0.84
C ASP A 45 -16.25 -5.25 1.13
N HIS A 46 -15.05 -4.89 0.69
CA HIS A 46 -14.46 -3.57 0.94
C HIS A 46 -14.53 -2.62 -0.26
N GLY A 47 -15.16 -3.02 -1.36
CA GLY A 47 -15.30 -2.17 -2.54
C GLY A 47 -13.98 -1.75 -3.17
N ILE A 48 -13.00 -2.64 -3.18
CA ILE A 48 -11.67 -2.37 -3.72
C ILE A 48 -11.73 -2.27 -5.24
N ALA A 49 -11.37 -1.10 -5.79
CA ALA A 49 -11.43 -0.84 -7.23
C ALA A 49 -10.09 -1.05 -7.95
N TYR A 50 -9.01 -1.31 -7.23
CA TYR A 50 -7.68 -1.57 -7.80
C TYR A 50 -7.35 -3.06 -7.73
N PRO A 51 -6.42 -3.56 -8.60
CA PRO A 51 -6.03 -4.96 -8.60
C PRO A 51 -5.36 -5.38 -7.30
N VAL A 52 -5.71 -6.57 -6.82
CA VAL A 52 -5.03 -7.24 -5.71
C VAL A 52 -4.33 -8.47 -6.27
N LEU A 53 -3.00 -8.47 -6.24
CA LEU A 53 -2.16 -9.52 -6.78
C LEU A 53 -1.73 -10.48 -5.66
N LEU A 54 -1.76 -11.77 -5.94
CA LEU A 54 -1.32 -12.79 -5.00
C LEU A 54 0.14 -13.15 -5.24
N ASP A 55 0.94 -13.10 -4.19
CA ASP A 55 2.37 -13.42 -4.21
C ASP A 55 2.65 -14.46 -3.12
N GLU A 56 2.06 -15.66 -3.26
CA GLU A 56 2.12 -16.72 -2.25
C GLU A 56 3.56 -17.20 -2.00
N SER A 57 4.42 -17.17 -3.02
CA SER A 57 5.83 -17.52 -2.87
C SER A 57 6.63 -16.47 -2.09
N GLY A 58 6.09 -15.26 -1.96
CA GLY A 58 6.77 -14.15 -1.32
C GLY A 58 7.88 -13.53 -2.16
N THR A 59 8.02 -13.94 -3.43
CA THR A 59 9.10 -13.47 -4.31
C THR A 59 9.10 -11.95 -4.45
N VAL A 60 7.93 -11.36 -4.71
CA VAL A 60 7.80 -9.91 -4.90
C VAL A 60 7.98 -9.18 -3.56
N GLY A 61 7.32 -9.64 -2.50
CA GLY A 61 7.46 -9.04 -1.17
C GLY A 61 8.90 -9.01 -0.69
N LYS A 62 9.62 -10.11 -0.88
CA LYS A 62 11.04 -10.21 -0.51
C LYS A 62 11.92 -9.33 -1.38
N ALA A 63 11.62 -9.22 -2.69
CA ALA A 63 12.37 -8.36 -3.61
C ALA A 63 12.26 -6.88 -3.20
N TYR A 64 11.10 -6.46 -2.69
CA TYR A 64 10.90 -5.12 -2.13
C TYR A 64 11.40 -4.98 -0.69
N ASN A 65 11.85 -6.08 -0.07
CA ASN A 65 12.26 -6.12 1.34
C ASN A 65 11.10 -5.71 2.27
N ALA A 66 9.88 -6.08 1.91
CA ALA A 66 8.69 -5.79 2.71
C ALA A 66 8.68 -6.64 3.99
N LYS A 67 8.50 -5.99 5.13
CA LYS A 67 8.50 -6.64 6.46
C LYS A 67 7.19 -6.48 7.20
N ARG A 68 6.46 -5.44 6.90
CA ARG A 68 5.19 -5.09 7.55
C ARG A 68 4.07 -5.06 6.54
N THR A 69 2.85 -5.10 7.03
CA THR A 69 1.66 -4.96 6.19
C THR A 69 0.65 -4.05 6.92
N PRO A 70 0.20 -2.98 6.28
CA PRO A 70 0.60 -2.51 4.95
C PRO A 70 1.98 -1.83 4.96
N GLU A 71 2.75 -2.05 3.91
CA GLU A 71 3.97 -1.30 3.66
C GLU A 71 3.84 -0.67 2.27
N MET A 72 4.08 0.63 2.20
CA MET A 72 3.76 1.44 1.02
C MET A 72 4.98 1.68 0.17
N PHE A 73 4.78 1.64 -1.15
CA PHE A 73 5.83 1.95 -2.13
C PHE A 73 5.22 2.81 -3.24
N ILE A 74 5.90 3.90 -3.58
CA ILE A 74 5.54 4.71 -4.75
C ILE A 74 6.69 4.59 -5.75
N ILE A 75 6.36 4.19 -6.96
CA ILE A 75 7.33 4.06 -8.04
C ILE A 75 7.08 5.21 -9.03
N GLY A 76 8.12 5.98 -9.29
CA GLY A 76 8.07 7.09 -10.23
C GLY A 76 8.08 6.61 -11.68
N THR A 77 7.88 7.55 -12.60
CA THR A 77 7.89 7.28 -14.04
C THR A 77 9.26 6.83 -14.55
N ASP A 78 10.32 7.09 -13.80
CA ASP A 78 11.67 6.64 -14.09
C ASP A 78 11.95 5.18 -13.63
N GLY A 79 10.94 4.51 -13.04
CA GLY A 79 11.06 3.16 -12.52
C GLY A 79 11.74 3.05 -11.16
N LYS A 80 12.05 4.16 -10.52
CA LYS A 80 12.69 4.20 -9.20
C LYS A 80 11.69 4.41 -8.09
N ILE A 81 11.98 3.88 -6.90
CA ILE A 81 11.14 4.09 -5.72
C ILE A 81 11.27 5.56 -5.27
N ALA A 82 10.14 6.28 -5.32
CA ALA A 82 10.06 7.67 -4.89
C ALA A 82 9.72 7.80 -3.40
N TYR A 83 8.98 6.83 -2.86
CA TYR A 83 8.63 6.77 -1.45
C TYR A 83 8.52 5.31 -0.99
N MET A 84 8.91 5.03 0.24
CA MET A 84 8.67 3.74 0.88
C MET A 84 8.49 3.89 2.39
N GLY A 85 7.57 3.11 2.96
CA GLY A 85 7.34 3.09 4.41
C GLY A 85 5.86 3.07 4.80
N ALA A 86 5.52 3.81 5.85
CA ALA A 86 4.18 3.86 6.40
C ALA A 86 3.21 4.65 5.53
N ILE A 87 1.92 4.37 5.69
CA ILE A 87 0.87 5.15 5.02
C ILE A 87 0.73 6.54 5.66
N ASP A 88 0.82 6.61 6.99
CA ASP A 88 0.66 7.85 7.75
C ASP A 88 1.54 7.84 9.02
N ASP A 89 1.39 8.86 9.84
CA ASP A 89 2.18 9.08 11.06
C ASP A 89 1.55 8.48 12.33
N ASP A 90 0.45 7.73 12.21
CA ASP A 90 -0.22 7.13 13.38
C ASP A 90 -0.31 5.61 13.23
N PRO A 91 0.48 4.84 14.00
CA PRO A 91 0.41 3.38 13.96
C PRO A 91 -0.81 2.78 14.67
N SER A 92 -1.66 3.60 15.29
CA SER A 92 -2.81 3.11 16.04
C SER A 92 -3.88 2.53 15.12
N ALA A 93 -4.40 1.37 15.47
CA ALA A 93 -5.54 0.81 14.76
C ALA A 93 -6.80 1.64 15.06
N GLY A 94 -7.59 1.90 14.04
CA GLY A 94 -8.87 2.60 14.19
C GLY A 94 -8.79 4.12 14.12
N THR A 95 -7.61 4.70 14.04
CA THR A 95 -7.43 6.14 13.86
C THR A 95 -6.66 6.45 12.60
N LEU A 96 -6.91 7.63 12.02
CA LEU A 96 -6.13 8.14 10.88
C LEU A 96 -5.07 9.09 11.42
N GLY A 97 -3.87 8.98 10.87
CA GLY A 97 -2.79 9.91 11.19
C GLY A 97 -3.09 11.32 10.70
N LYS A 98 -2.43 12.29 11.30
CA LYS A 98 -2.54 13.69 10.86
C LYS A 98 -1.91 13.92 9.51
N THR A 99 -0.81 13.23 9.21
CA THR A 99 -0.10 13.32 7.94
C THR A 99 -0.19 11.97 7.23
N ASN A 100 -0.81 11.95 6.05
CA ASN A 100 -0.76 10.80 5.16
C ASN A 100 0.46 10.95 4.26
N TYR A 101 1.51 10.20 4.52
CA TYR A 101 2.78 10.28 3.80
C TYR A 101 2.65 9.94 2.31
N VAL A 102 1.76 9.00 1.97
CA VAL A 102 1.55 8.59 0.58
C VAL A 102 0.88 9.70 -0.21
N VAL A 103 -0.20 10.29 0.33
CA VAL A 103 -0.89 11.42 -0.31
C VAL A 103 0.05 12.59 -0.48
N ARG A 104 0.82 12.92 0.54
CA ARG A 104 1.79 14.02 0.48
C ARG A 104 2.83 13.78 -0.61
N ALA A 105 3.40 12.59 -0.68
CA ALA A 105 4.38 12.25 -1.70
C ALA A 105 3.79 12.27 -3.11
N LEU A 106 2.58 11.73 -3.30
CA LEU A 106 1.90 11.76 -4.59
C LEU A 106 1.60 13.18 -5.03
N ASP A 107 1.11 14.03 -4.14
CA ASP A 107 0.82 15.43 -4.46
C ASP A 107 2.10 16.19 -4.85
N GLU A 108 3.21 15.94 -4.15
CA GLU A 108 4.51 16.52 -4.49
C GLU A 108 4.99 16.08 -5.87
N ILE A 109 4.88 14.78 -6.18
CA ILE A 109 5.27 14.22 -7.49
C ILE A 109 4.41 14.84 -8.61
N LEU A 110 3.10 14.90 -8.42
CA LEU A 110 2.18 15.47 -9.42
C LEU A 110 2.38 16.96 -9.63
N ALA A 111 2.90 17.67 -8.63
CA ALA A 111 3.27 19.08 -8.73
C ALA A 111 4.67 19.30 -9.32
N GLY A 112 5.37 18.24 -9.71
CA GLY A 112 6.74 18.33 -10.24
C GLY A 112 7.78 18.64 -9.18
N LYS A 113 7.47 18.41 -7.90
CA LYS A 113 8.37 18.67 -6.77
C LYS A 113 9.04 17.38 -6.30
N PRO A 114 10.25 17.46 -5.70
CA PRO A 114 10.84 16.29 -5.05
C PRO A 114 10.03 15.87 -3.82
N VAL A 115 10.05 14.58 -3.52
CA VAL A 115 9.39 14.04 -2.32
C VAL A 115 10.16 14.50 -1.09
N SER A 116 9.49 15.25 -0.20
CA SER A 116 10.12 15.84 0.97
C SER A 116 10.51 14.80 2.03
N LYS A 117 9.74 13.69 2.10
CA LYS A 117 10.03 12.58 3.01
C LYS A 117 9.89 11.27 2.23
N ALA A 118 11.00 10.81 1.67
CA ALA A 118 11.03 9.67 0.76
C ALA A 118 11.00 8.31 1.48
N ARG A 119 11.24 8.30 2.80
CA ARG A 119 11.26 7.06 3.57
C ARG A 119 10.77 7.29 5.00
N THR A 120 9.94 6.35 5.49
CA THR A 120 9.50 6.28 6.87
C THR A 120 9.56 4.82 7.33
N ASP A 121 9.43 4.58 8.63
CA ASP A 121 9.36 3.22 9.15
C ASP A 121 7.92 2.71 9.01
N ALA A 122 7.75 1.60 8.28
CA ALA A 122 6.46 0.95 8.15
C ALA A 122 6.01 0.39 9.50
N TYR A 123 4.71 0.44 9.73
CA TYR A 123 4.09 -0.17 10.91
C TYR A 123 3.03 -1.18 10.49
N GLY A 124 2.52 -1.94 11.46
CA GLY A 124 1.49 -2.96 11.25
C GLY A 124 1.99 -4.35 11.53
N CYS A 125 1.26 -5.34 11.04
CA CYS A 125 1.59 -6.74 11.24
C CYS A 125 2.80 -7.16 10.41
N THR A 126 3.52 -8.17 10.87
CA THR A 126 4.60 -8.78 10.09
C THR A 126 4.03 -9.51 8.88
N VAL A 127 4.68 -9.42 7.73
CA VAL A 127 4.33 -10.21 6.55
C VAL A 127 4.55 -11.69 6.85
N LYS A 128 3.56 -12.52 6.52
CA LYS A 128 3.61 -13.97 6.78
C LYS A 128 4.09 -14.70 5.52
N TYR A 129 5.38 -14.63 5.28
CA TYR A 129 6.03 -15.35 4.20
C TYR A 129 5.95 -16.87 4.36
#